data_9b5d0857ab9157279c2f357e07c28445
#
_entry.id   9b5d0857ab9157279c2f357e07c28445
#
_cell.length_a   1.000
_cell.length_b   1.000
_cell.length_c   1.000
_cell.angle_alpha   90.00
_cell.angle_beta   90.00
_cell.angle_gamma   90.00
#
_symmetry.space_group_name_H-M   'P 1'
#
loop_
_entity.id
_entity.type
_entity.pdbx_description
1 polymer ?
#
loop_
_entity_poly.entity_id
_entity_poly.type
_entity_poly.pdbx_seq_one_letter_code
_entity_poly.pdbx_strand_id
1 'polypeptide(L)'
;MTEPSNSTPPVCSYEGSDYQRTFWETGQRQYEDAVEAIALKRLLPPQGELLLELGAGAGRNSPRYSGYTRVVLLDYSRTQLLQARERLGSAPRYIYVAADVYKLPFVTGLFDGATMIRTLHHMTEPGLALQSVRRVLAQDAIFILEFANKRNLKAVFRYLGGKQAWNPFSPEQVEFAALNFDFHPKTIRRLLAQNNFKIERQLAVSYFRVGWLKEHLPLGLLVGLDSAFQWTGAFAQYSPSVFIRARALGATQAVQRGSFFACPVCEAPLAESASSQTCPGCGNVWDYSEGIYDFRIKPAA
;
A
#
# COMPACT_ATOMS: atom_id res chain seq x y z
N MET A 1 8.79 9.17 -31.10
CA MET A 1 8.07 8.04 -30.51
C MET A 1 9.14 7.15 -29.91
N THR A 2 9.38 7.28 -28.61
CA THR A 2 10.30 6.43 -27.86
C THR A 2 9.57 5.12 -27.59
N GLU A 3 10.16 4.01 -27.99
CA GLU A 3 9.67 2.67 -27.67
C GLU A 3 9.45 2.54 -26.16
N PRO A 4 8.35 1.93 -25.70
CA PRO A 4 8.16 1.67 -24.28
C PRO A 4 9.28 0.72 -23.83
N SER A 5 10.14 1.18 -22.93
CA SER A 5 11.16 0.33 -22.30
C SER A 5 10.45 -0.84 -21.60
N ASN A 6 10.72 -2.05 -22.04
CA ASN A 6 10.13 -3.31 -21.54
C ASN A 6 10.71 -3.71 -20.16
N SER A 7 11.29 -2.77 -19.44
CA SER A 7 11.87 -2.98 -18.10
C SER A 7 10.82 -2.75 -17.03
N THR A 8 10.61 -3.75 -16.17
CA THR A 8 9.80 -3.59 -14.96
C THR A 8 10.37 -2.45 -14.12
N PRO A 9 9.53 -1.54 -13.58
CA PRO A 9 10.00 -0.45 -12.72
C PRO A 9 10.80 -0.98 -11.53
N PRO A 10 11.81 -0.22 -11.04
CA PRO A 10 12.61 -0.65 -9.89
C PRO A 10 11.75 -0.81 -8.64
N VAL A 11 12.04 -1.83 -7.85
CA VAL A 11 11.34 -2.15 -6.60
C VAL A 11 12.20 -1.76 -5.41
N CYS A 12 11.64 -0.97 -4.49
CA CYS A 12 12.25 -0.73 -3.19
C CYS A 12 12.11 -1.99 -2.33
N SER A 13 13.22 -2.58 -1.92
CA SER A 13 13.22 -3.82 -1.12
C SER A 13 13.81 -3.60 0.26
N TYR A 14 13.12 -4.08 1.27
CA TYR A 14 13.58 -4.15 2.66
C TYR A 14 14.12 -5.55 3.02
N GLU A 15 14.59 -6.32 2.02
CA GLU A 15 15.16 -7.65 2.24
C GLU A 15 16.36 -7.59 3.19
N GLY A 16 16.39 -8.48 4.19
CA GLY A 16 17.44 -8.51 5.22
C GLY A 16 17.39 -7.36 6.25
N SER A 17 16.40 -6.47 6.18
CA SER A 17 16.33 -5.32 7.09
C SER A 17 15.47 -5.58 8.32
N ASP A 18 15.81 -4.91 9.42
CA ASP A 18 15.08 -4.88 10.68
C ASP A 18 14.18 -3.63 10.79
N TYR A 19 13.56 -3.25 9.64
CA TYR A 19 12.81 -2.01 9.48
C TYR A 19 11.67 -1.87 10.50
N GLN A 20 10.93 -2.94 10.79
CA GLN A 20 9.83 -2.91 11.75
C GLN A 20 10.31 -2.44 13.12
N ARG A 21 11.38 -3.06 13.63
CA ARG A 21 11.93 -2.73 14.96
C ARG A 21 12.53 -1.34 14.99
N THR A 22 13.41 -1.02 14.04
CA THR A 22 14.18 0.23 14.04
C THR A 22 13.31 1.45 13.73
N PHE A 23 12.33 1.35 12.85
CA PHE A 23 11.49 2.47 12.44
C PHE A 23 10.23 2.61 13.31
N TRP A 24 9.51 1.50 13.58
CA TRP A 24 8.23 1.56 14.26
C TRP A 24 8.33 1.40 15.79
N GLU A 25 9.05 0.41 16.26
CA GLU A 25 9.06 0.05 17.69
C GLU A 25 10.01 0.95 18.50
N THR A 26 11.23 1.19 17.99
CA THR A 26 12.22 2.06 18.66
C THR A 26 12.25 3.48 18.12
N GLY A 27 11.68 3.73 16.94
CA GLY A 27 11.74 5.01 16.21
C GLY A 27 10.78 6.10 16.68
N GLN A 28 10.17 5.99 17.85
CA GLN A 28 9.22 6.98 18.42
C GLN A 28 8.07 7.34 17.46
N ARG A 29 7.46 6.31 16.83
CA ARG A 29 6.37 6.47 15.86
C ARG A 29 4.97 6.23 16.44
N GLN A 30 4.83 6.24 17.76
CA GLN A 30 3.56 5.99 18.46
C GLN A 30 2.46 6.96 18.03
N TYR A 31 2.82 8.23 17.81
CA TYR A 31 1.87 9.23 17.32
C TYR A 31 1.39 8.89 15.90
N GLU A 32 2.32 8.64 14.97
CA GLU A 32 2.01 8.29 13.59
C GLU A 32 1.16 7.01 13.55
N ASP A 33 1.50 6.00 14.32
CA ASP A 33 0.76 4.74 14.39
C ASP A 33 -0.68 4.91 14.91
N ALA A 34 -0.86 5.71 15.97
CA ALA A 34 -2.16 5.96 16.57
C ALA A 34 -3.10 6.73 15.62
N VAL A 35 -2.60 7.78 14.94
CA VAL A 35 -3.44 8.58 14.04
C VAL A 35 -3.77 7.83 12.75
N GLU A 36 -2.88 6.96 12.26
CA GLU A 36 -3.13 6.05 11.14
C GLU A 36 -4.19 5.00 11.50
N ALA A 37 -4.14 4.45 12.72
CA ALA A 37 -5.16 3.51 13.20
C ALA A 37 -6.56 4.14 13.22
N ILE A 38 -6.67 5.40 13.64
CA ILE A 38 -7.93 6.15 13.62
C ILE A 38 -8.41 6.35 12.18
N ALA A 39 -7.52 6.74 11.26
CA ALA A 39 -7.85 6.94 9.86
C ALA A 39 -8.34 5.63 9.21
N LEU A 40 -7.64 4.52 9.43
CA LEU A 40 -8.05 3.20 8.95
C LEU A 40 -9.43 2.80 9.48
N LYS A 41 -9.67 2.94 10.79
CA LYS A 41 -10.99 2.66 11.42
C LYS A 41 -12.13 3.47 10.79
N ARG A 42 -11.86 4.71 10.36
CA ARG A 42 -12.85 5.61 9.73
C ARG A 42 -13.14 5.26 8.26
N LEU A 43 -12.19 4.65 7.58
CA LEU A 43 -12.24 4.43 6.14
C LEU A 43 -12.56 2.98 5.76
N LEU A 44 -12.16 2.01 6.57
CA LEU A 44 -12.43 0.59 6.31
C LEU A 44 -13.94 0.29 6.37
N PRO A 45 -14.44 -0.60 5.52
CA PRO A 45 -15.77 -1.17 5.70
C PRO A 45 -15.79 -2.02 6.99
N PRO A 46 -16.97 -2.16 7.62
CA PRO A 46 -17.09 -2.90 8.88
C PRO A 46 -16.83 -4.39 8.73
N GLN A 47 -17.02 -4.95 7.53
CA GLN A 47 -16.86 -6.36 7.22
C GLN A 47 -16.49 -6.57 5.75
N GLY A 48 -15.87 -7.71 5.47
CA GLY A 48 -15.49 -8.19 4.14
C GLY A 48 -14.99 -9.63 4.19
N GLU A 49 -14.86 -10.26 3.04
CA GLU A 49 -14.40 -11.65 2.94
C GLU A 49 -12.88 -11.73 2.77
N LEU A 50 -12.33 -11.02 1.78
CA LEU A 50 -10.92 -11.15 1.40
C LEU A 50 -10.28 -9.78 1.14
N LEU A 51 -9.35 -9.40 2.01
CA LEU A 51 -8.59 -8.15 1.89
C LEU A 51 -7.18 -8.42 1.39
N LEU A 52 -6.69 -7.56 0.49
CA LEU A 52 -5.28 -7.49 0.08
C LEU A 52 -4.57 -6.32 0.77
N GLU A 53 -3.59 -6.63 1.62
CA GLU A 53 -2.68 -5.64 2.20
C GLU A 53 -1.41 -5.55 1.35
N LEU A 54 -1.24 -4.45 0.61
CA LEU A 54 -0.09 -4.19 -0.26
C LEU A 54 1.01 -3.45 0.49
N GLY A 55 2.23 -3.98 0.46
CA GLY A 55 3.35 -3.50 1.26
C GLY A 55 3.12 -3.75 2.75
N ALA A 56 2.73 -4.98 3.10
CA ALA A 56 2.36 -5.36 4.45
C ALA A 56 3.50 -5.25 5.47
N GLY A 57 4.76 -5.33 4.99
CA GLY A 57 5.94 -5.37 5.84
C GLY A 57 5.82 -6.50 6.87
N ALA A 58 6.15 -6.21 8.13
CA ALA A 58 6.01 -7.15 9.25
C ALA A 58 4.57 -7.21 9.82
N GLY A 59 3.54 -6.89 9.05
CA GLY A 59 2.14 -7.08 9.42
C GLY A 59 1.62 -6.12 10.49
N ARG A 60 2.13 -4.90 10.56
CA ARG A 60 1.76 -3.90 11.59
C ARG A 60 0.27 -3.57 11.57
N ASN A 61 -0.31 -3.38 10.38
CA ASN A 61 -1.70 -2.99 10.23
C ASN A 61 -2.66 -4.19 10.16
N SER A 62 -2.18 -5.39 9.87
CA SER A 62 -3.01 -6.58 9.63
C SER A 62 -4.01 -6.89 10.76
N PRO A 63 -3.69 -6.72 12.07
CA PRO A 63 -4.66 -6.89 13.14
C PRO A 63 -5.84 -5.90 13.09
N ARG A 64 -5.67 -4.75 12.44
CA ARG A 64 -6.70 -3.69 12.31
C ARG A 64 -7.79 -4.04 11.32
N TYR A 65 -7.58 -5.05 10.49
CA TYR A 65 -8.54 -5.54 9.49
C TYR A 65 -9.47 -6.63 10.05
N SER A 66 -9.86 -6.50 11.31
CA SER A 66 -10.62 -7.52 12.05
C SER A 66 -11.99 -7.84 11.45
N GLY A 67 -12.55 -6.95 10.64
CA GLY A 67 -13.82 -7.16 9.92
C GLY A 67 -13.70 -8.09 8.71
N TYR A 68 -12.50 -8.40 8.23
CA TYR A 68 -12.31 -9.30 7.09
C TYR A 68 -12.05 -10.73 7.54
N THR A 69 -12.66 -11.68 6.85
CA THR A 69 -12.50 -13.12 7.13
C THR A 69 -11.09 -13.58 6.86
N ARG A 70 -10.51 -13.19 5.70
CA ARG A 70 -9.13 -13.50 5.29
C ARG A 70 -8.38 -12.24 4.89
N VAL A 71 -7.08 -12.20 5.16
CA VAL A 71 -6.17 -11.11 4.79
C VAL A 71 -4.96 -11.69 4.09
N VAL A 72 -4.73 -11.25 2.85
CA VAL A 72 -3.49 -11.53 2.12
C VAL A 72 -2.49 -10.43 2.43
N LEU A 73 -1.37 -10.79 3.05
CA LEU A 73 -0.24 -9.89 3.27
C LEU A 73 0.72 -10.02 2.10
N LEU A 74 0.80 -8.99 1.28
CA LEU A 74 1.72 -8.94 0.14
C LEU A 74 2.85 -7.95 0.42
N ASP A 75 4.08 -8.42 0.29
CA ASP A 75 5.28 -7.59 0.33
C ASP A 75 6.32 -8.13 -0.65
N TYR A 76 7.23 -7.28 -1.14
CA TYR A 76 8.34 -7.75 -1.95
C TYR A 76 9.41 -8.43 -1.10
N SER A 77 9.59 -7.99 0.16
CA SER A 77 10.57 -8.54 1.08
C SER A 77 10.04 -9.80 1.79
N ARG A 78 10.67 -10.93 1.50
CA ARG A 78 10.41 -12.19 2.20
C ARG A 78 10.80 -12.09 3.69
N THR A 79 11.87 -11.37 4.01
CA THR A 79 12.31 -11.12 5.40
C THR A 79 11.20 -10.45 6.20
N GLN A 80 10.54 -9.43 5.64
CA GLN A 80 9.44 -8.75 6.32
C GLN A 80 8.22 -9.68 6.49
N LEU A 81 7.91 -10.52 5.52
CA LEU A 81 6.81 -11.49 5.63
C LEU A 81 7.09 -12.60 6.65
N LEU A 82 8.34 -13.01 6.83
CA LEU A 82 8.72 -13.94 7.91
C LEU A 82 8.48 -13.30 9.29
N GLN A 83 8.86 -12.03 9.47
CA GLN A 83 8.57 -11.29 10.69
C GLN A 83 7.05 -11.10 10.91
N ALA A 84 6.29 -10.86 9.84
CA ALA A 84 4.83 -10.80 9.91
C ALA A 84 4.25 -12.14 10.36
N ARG A 85 4.73 -13.25 9.82
CA ARG A 85 4.28 -14.59 10.17
C ARG A 85 4.65 -14.96 11.61
N GLU A 86 5.81 -14.57 12.08
CA GLU A 86 6.20 -14.73 13.49
C GLU A 86 5.25 -13.95 14.41
N ARG A 87 4.88 -12.73 14.04
CA ARG A 87 4.01 -11.84 14.82
C ARG A 87 2.54 -12.26 14.83
N LEU A 88 2.00 -12.68 13.68
CA LEU A 88 0.56 -12.95 13.47
C LEU A 88 0.20 -14.42 13.51
N GLY A 89 1.20 -15.29 13.39
CA GLY A 89 1.04 -16.75 13.37
C GLY A 89 0.67 -17.29 11.98
N SER A 90 0.41 -18.61 11.95
CA SER A 90 0.04 -19.37 10.75
C SER A 90 -1.45 -19.70 10.66
N ALA A 91 -2.30 -18.90 11.30
CA ALA A 91 -3.74 -19.10 11.22
C ALA A 91 -4.23 -18.97 9.76
N PRO A 92 -5.23 -19.77 9.33
CA PRO A 92 -5.77 -19.75 7.95
C PRO A 92 -6.28 -18.38 7.49
N ARG A 93 -6.50 -17.48 8.43
CA ARG A 93 -6.89 -16.09 8.18
C ARG A 93 -5.81 -15.31 7.41
N TYR A 94 -4.53 -15.58 7.64
CA TYR A 94 -3.43 -14.83 7.06
C TYR A 94 -2.72 -15.65 5.97
N ILE A 95 -2.62 -15.05 4.77
CA ILE A 95 -1.92 -15.62 3.62
C ILE A 95 -0.75 -14.71 3.29
N TYR A 96 0.47 -15.25 3.30
CA TYR A 96 1.70 -14.49 3.08
C TYR A 96 2.20 -14.68 1.66
N VAL A 97 2.39 -13.59 0.92
CA VAL A 97 2.73 -13.60 -0.51
C VAL A 97 3.88 -12.64 -0.79
N ALA A 98 5.01 -13.15 -1.22
CA ALA A 98 6.14 -12.38 -1.71
C ALA A 98 5.95 -12.10 -3.21
N ALA A 99 5.70 -10.85 -3.59
CA ALA A 99 5.45 -10.46 -4.98
C ALA A 99 5.67 -8.97 -5.23
N ASP A 100 5.81 -8.62 -6.52
CA ASP A 100 5.87 -7.26 -7.01
C ASP A 100 4.45 -6.68 -7.17
N VAL A 101 4.22 -5.48 -6.63
CA VAL A 101 2.95 -4.73 -6.77
C VAL A 101 2.60 -4.46 -8.24
N TYR A 102 3.58 -4.28 -9.09
CA TYR A 102 3.36 -4.07 -10.53
C TYR A 102 2.86 -5.33 -11.26
N LYS A 103 3.08 -6.52 -10.68
CA LYS A 103 2.74 -7.83 -11.26
C LYS A 103 2.07 -8.73 -10.22
N LEU A 104 0.90 -8.30 -9.76
CA LEU A 104 0.16 -9.02 -8.71
C LEU A 104 -0.23 -10.44 -9.15
N PRO A 105 0.13 -11.48 -8.37
CA PRO A 105 -0.06 -12.88 -8.74
C PRO A 105 -1.47 -13.40 -8.38
N PHE A 106 -2.50 -12.62 -8.69
CA PHE A 106 -3.89 -12.98 -8.36
C PHE A 106 -4.79 -12.90 -9.59
N VAL A 107 -5.80 -13.73 -9.61
CA VAL A 107 -6.84 -13.66 -10.65
C VAL A 107 -7.59 -12.33 -10.59
N THR A 108 -8.12 -11.90 -11.72
CA THR A 108 -8.87 -10.64 -11.86
C THR A 108 -10.12 -10.66 -10.97
N GLY A 109 -10.37 -9.58 -10.24
CA GLY A 109 -11.60 -9.41 -9.48
C GLY A 109 -11.72 -10.26 -8.20
N LEU A 110 -10.60 -10.73 -7.65
CA LEU A 110 -10.57 -11.64 -6.50
C LEU A 110 -10.96 -10.97 -5.16
N PHE A 111 -10.48 -9.74 -4.92
CA PHE A 111 -10.56 -9.10 -3.60
C PHE A 111 -11.75 -8.15 -3.51
N ASP A 112 -12.46 -8.18 -2.39
CA ASP A 112 -13.51 -7.22 -2.04
C ASP A 112 -12.99 -6.00 -1.27
N GLY A 113 -11.71 -6.02 -0.87
CA GLY A 113 -11.01 -4.88 -0.30
C GLY A 113 -9.51 -4.92 -0.52
N ALA A 114 -8.88 -3.74 -0.55
CA ALA A 114 -7.43 -3.62 -0.50
C ALA A 114 -6.98 -2.41 0.32
N THR A 115 -5.78 -2.49 0.87
CA THR A 115 -5.08 -1.37 1.53
C THR A 115 -3.67 -1.23 0.97
N MET A 116 -3.22 0.01 0.80
CA MET A 116 -1.85 0.36 0.43
C MET A 116 -1.42 1.53 1.31
N ILE A 117 -0.77 1.21 2.43
CA ILE A 117 -0.41 2.18 3.47
C ILE A 117 1.11 2.26 3.58
N ARG A 118 1.67 3.45 3.40
CA ARG A 118 3.13 3.69 3.36
C ARG A 118 3.86 2.84 2.32
N THR A 119 3.23 2.63 1.17
CA THR A 119 3.76 1.79 0.10
C THR A 119 3.85 2.55 -1.22
N LEU A 120 2.85 3.37 -1.57
CA LEU A 120 2.83 4.09 -2.84
C LEU A 120 4.07 5.00 -3.02
N HIS A 121 4.61 5.55 -1.93
CA HIS A 121 5.79 6.41 -1.98
C HIS A 121 7.09 5.67 -2.40
N HIS A 122 7.06 4.35 -2.54
CA HIS A 122 8.15 3.56 -3.13
C HIS A 122 7.93 3.25 -4.62
N MET A 123 6.84 3.73 -5.22
CA MET A 123 6.50 3.43 -6.62
C MET A 123 6.95 4.54 -7.55
N THR A 124 7.89 4.23 -8.45
CA THR A 124 8.33 5.15 -9.53
C THR A 124 7.20 5.42 -10.52
N GLU A 125 6.38 4.38 -10.79
CA GLU A 125 5.26 4.41 -11.73
C GLU A 125 3.92 4.15 -10.99
N PRO A 126 3.43 5.12 -10.19
CA PRO A 126 2.24 4.92 -9.36
C PRO A 126 0.99 4.59 -10.18
N GLY A 127 0.91 5.03 -11.44
CA GLY A 127 -0.18 4.69 -12.35
C GLY A 127 -0.26 3.21 -12.66
N LEU A 128 0.87 2.57 -12.97
CA LEU A 128 0.96 1.12 -13.23
C LEU A 128 0.63 0.31 -11.97
N ALA A 129 1.10 0.74 -10.80
CA ALA A 129 0.76 0.09 -9.53
C ALA A 129 -0.76 0.12 -9.29
N LEU A 130 -1.40 1.29 -9.48
CA LEU A 130 -2.86 1.43 -9.33
C LEU A 130 -3.64 0.60 -10.35
N GLN A 131 -3.14 0.46 -11.59
CA GLN A 131 -3.72 -0.40 -12.61
C GLN A 131 -3.68 -1.88 -12.19
N SER A 132 -2.54 -2.34 -11.68
CA SER A 132 -2.37 -3.71 -11.16
C SER A 132 -3.33 -3.98 -10.00
N VAL A 133 -3.45 -3.05 -9.05
CA VAL A 133 -4.40 -3.13 -7.94
C VAL A 133 -5.84 -3.19 -8.44
N ARG A 134 -6.21 -2.31 -9.41
CA ARG A 134 -7.58 -2.30 -9.96
C ARG A 134 -7.96 -3.64 -10.60
N ARG A 135 -7.03 -4.29 -11.29
CA ARG A 135 -7.25 -5.59 -11.95
C ARG A 135 -7.71 -6.65 -10.96
N VAL A 136 -7.09 -6.73 -9.80
CA VAL A 136 -7.37 -7.79 -8.82
C VAL A 136 -8.57 -7.48 -7.90
N LEU A 137 -9.09 -6.25 -7.93
CA LEU A 137 -10.26 -5.86 -7.15
C LEU A 137 -11.56 -6.19 -7.86
N ALA A 138 -12.52 -6.74 -7.13
CA ALA A 138 -13.89 -6.93 -7.57
C ALA A 138 -14.56 -5.57 -7.86
N GLN A 139 -15.67 -5.61 -8.58
CA GLN A 139 -16.53 -4.44 -8.70
C GLN A 139 -17.01 -4.01 -7.32
N ASP A 140 -17.06 -2.71 -7.09
CA ASP A 140 -17.45 -2.08 -5.82
C ASP A 140 -16.54 -2.36 -4.63
N ALA A 141 -15.42 -3.08 -4.82
CA ALA A 141 -14.41 -3.29 -3.80
C ALA A 141 -13.88 -1.95 -3.25
N ILE A 142 -13.56 -1.93 -1.96
CA ILE A 142 -13.05 -0.73 -1.29
C ILE A 142 -11.52 -0.76 -1.26
N PHE A 143 -10.92 0.31 -1.77
CA PHE A 143 -9.48 0.52 -1.72
C PHE A 143 -9.13 1.68 -0.78
N ILE A 144 -8.31 1.39 0.23
CA ILE A 144 -7.75 2.41 1.13
C ILE A 144 -6.30 2.67 0.71
N LEU A 145 -6.07 3.86 0.18
CA LEU A 145 -4.76 4.31 -0.26
C LEU A 145 -4.23 5.39 0.67
N GLU A 146 -2.98 5.26 1.11
CA GLU A 146 -2.22 6.35 1.73
C GLU A 146 -1.08 6.78 0.80
N PHE A 147 -0.82 8.08 0.75
CA PHE A 147 0.32 8.63 0.05
C PHE A 147 1.00 9.78 0.83
N ALA A 148 2.32 9.87 0.66
CA ALA A 148 3.13 10.98 1.16
C ALA A 148 2.86 12.24 0.33
N ASN A 149 2.42 13.31 1.02
CA ASN A 149 1.93 14.52 0.38
C ASN A 149 3.01 15.59 0.29
N LYS A 150 3.48 15.88 -0.94
CA LYS A 150 4.45 16.95 -1.18
C LYS A 150 3.91 18.35 -0.84
N ARG A 151 2.59 18.56 -0.85
CA ARG A 151 1.94 19.84 -0.55
C ARG A 151 1.62 20.01 0.95
N ASN A 152 2.38 19.40 1.84
CA ASN A 152 2.21 19.58 3.27
C ASN A 152 2.65 20.98 3.72
N LEU A 153 2.10 21.48 4.85
CA LEU A 153 2.38 22.82 5.37
C LEU A 153 3.87 23.10 5.53
N LYS A 154 4.65 22.14 6.04
CA LYS A 154 6.08 22.29 6.22
C LYS A 154 6.80 22.53 4.90
N ALA A 155 6.43 21.79 3.84
CA ALA A 155 7.00 21.97 2.51
C ALA A 155 6.60 23.33 1.90
N VAL A 156 5.34 23.73 2.07
CA VAL A 156 4.87 25.05 1.61
C VAL A 156 5.65 26.19 2.27
N PHE A 157 5.78 26.19 3.59
CA PHE A 157 6.53 27.23 4.31
C PHE A 157 8.03 27.24 3.96
N ARG A 158 8.64 26.07 3.78
CA ARG A 158 10.06 25.98 3.35
C ARG A 158 10.25 26.54 1.94
N TYR A 159 9.35 26.27 1.03
CA TYR A 159 9.39 26.79 -0.34
C TYR A 159 9.22 28.32 -0.37
N LEU A 160 8.21 28.85 0.31
CA LEU A 160 7.98 30.29 0.39
C LEU A 160 9.11 31.04 1.10
N GLY A 161 9.79 30.39 2.05
CA GLY A 161 10.96 30.94 2.73
C GLY A 161 12.29 30.69 2.01
N GLY A 162 12.30 30.21 0.77
CA GLY A 162 13.50 29.96 -0.02
C GLY A 162 14.40 28.81 0.51
N LYS A 163 13.88 27.96 1.43
CA LYS A 163 14.63 26.87 2.08
C LYS A 163 14.44 25.51 1.38
N GLN A 164 13.81 25.49 0.20
CA GLN A 164 13.53 24.30 -0.56
C GLN A 164 13.49 24.61 -2.05
N ALA A 165 14.21 23.84 -2.88
CA ALA A 165 14.31 24.07 -4.32
C ALA A 165 13.06 23.63 -5.10
N TRP A 166 12.44 22.51 -4.70
CA TRP A 166 11.29 21.99 -5.43
C TRP A 166 9.96 22.66 -5.02
N ASN A 167 9.10 22.86 -6.02
CA ASN A 167 7.80 23.51 -5.86
C ASN A 167 6.73 22.52 -5.32
N PRO A 168 6.16 22.75 -4.11
CA PRO A 168 5.11 21.88 -3.56
C PRO A 168 3.78 21.95 -4.32
N PHE A 169 3.56 22.96 -5.17
CA PHE A 169 2.35 23.15 -5.94
C PHE A 169 2.39 22.53 -7.33
N SER A 170 3.56 22.11 -7.81
CA SER A 170 3.69 21.44 -9.10
C SER A 170 3.12 20.01 -9.04
N PRO A 171 2.52 19.49 -10.14
CA PRO A 171 1.92 18.16 -10.16
C PRO A 171 2.92 17.01 -10.19
N GLU A 172 4.19 17.28 -10.54
CA GLU A 172 5.25 16.28 -10.64
C GLU A 172 5.55 15.67 -9.26
N GLN A 173 5.82 14.38 -9.23
CA GLN A 173 6.33 13.72 -8.04
C GLN A 173 7.75 14.20 -7.71
N VAL A 174 8.13 14.12 -6.44
CA VAL A 174 9.47 14.48 -5.99
C VAL A 174 10.11 13.30 -5.30
N GLU A 175 11.25 12.87 -5.81
CA GLU A 175 12.11 11.91 -5.15
C GLU A 175 12.97 12.64 -4.11
N PHE A 176 12.77 12.35 -2.83
CA PHE A 176 13.53 12.98 -1.74
C PHE A 176 14.63 12.07 -1.16
N ALA A 177 14.56 10.78 -1.45
CA ALA A 177 15.59 9.76 -1.21
C ALA A 177 15.40 8.65 -2.26
N ALA A 178 16.42 7.81 -2.46
CA ALA A 178 16.37 6.74 -3.45
C ALA A 178 15.07 5.90 -3.32
N LEU A 179 14.28 5.85 -4.39
CA LEU A 179 12.96 5.20 -4.44
C LEU A 179 11.98 5.64 -3.33
N ASN A 180 12.05 6.93 -2.94
CA ASN A 180 11.10 7.52 -2.01
C ASN A 180 10.53 8.82 -2.58
N PHE A 181 9.23 8.82 -2.85
CA PHE A 181 8.52 9.88 -3.57
C PHE A 181 7.44 10.53 -2.74
N ASP A 182 7.36 11.85 -2.83
CA ASP A 182 6.19 12.62 -2.39
C ASP A 182 5.32 12.99 -3.60
N PHE A 183 4.01 12.86 -3.46
CA PHE A 183 3.05 13.08 -4.53
C PHE A 183 2.18 14.31 -4.30
N HIS A 184 1.78 14.97 -5.39
CA HIS A 184 0.78 16.04 -5.31
C HIS A 184 -0.65 15.46 -5.28
N PRO A 185 -1.55 15.93 -4.39
CA PRO A 185 -2.91 15.37 -4.26
C PRO A 185 -3.73 15.37 -5.56
N LYS A 186 -3.55 16.38 -6.43
CA LYS A 186 -4.22 16.42 -7.74
C LYS A 186 -3.76 15.27 -8.66
N THR A 187 -2.48 14.92 -8.62
CA THR A 187 -1.91 13.82 -9.41
C THR A 187 -2.49 12.49 -8.97
N ILE A 188 -2.52 12.21 -7.66
CA ILE A 188 -3.11 10.97 -7.15
C ILE A 188 -4.60 10.87 -7.48
N ARG A 189 -5.37 11.96 -7.36
CA ARG A 189 -6.79 11.96 -7.76
C ARG A 189 -6.97 11.66 -9.25
N ARG A 190 -6.13 12.24 -10.12
CA ARG A 190 -6.16 11.96 -11.55
C ARG A 190 -5.84 10.49 -11.84
N LEU A 191 -4.78 9.95 -11.25
CA LEU A 191 -4.37 8.56 -11.42
C LEU A 191 -5.44 7.57 -10.95
N LEU A 192 -6.09 7.84 -9.81
CA LEU A 192 -7.21 7.03 -9.33
C LEU A 192 -8.38 7.05 -10.33
N ALA A 193 -8.77 8.22 -10.83
CA ALA A 193 -9.84 8.32 -11.82
C ALA A 193 -9.50 7.60 -13.14
N GLN A 194 -8.27 7.73 -13.62
CA GLN A 194 -7.77 7.04 -14.83
C GLN A 194 -7.77 5.51 -14.68
N ASN A 195 -7.65 5.01 -13.45
CA ASN A 195 -7.67 3.58 -13.14
C ASN A 195 -9.05 3.10 -12.62
N ASN A 196 -10.12 3.79 -12.97
CA ASN A 196 -11.49 3.41 -12.60
C ASN A 196 -11.73 3.32 -11.08
N PHE A 197 -11.19 4.26 -10.31
CA PHE A 197 -11.50 4.42 -8.90
C PHE A 197 -12.30 5.70 -8.67
N LYS A 198 -13.41 5.59 -7.93
CA LYS A 198 -14.20 6.72 -7.43
C LYS A 198 -13.81 7.02 -6.00
N ILE A 199 -13.29 8.21 -5.74
CA ILE A 199 -12.99 8.66 -4.38
C ILE A 199 -14.29 8.92 -3.63
N GLU A 200 -14.44 8.30 -2.46
CA GLU A 200 -15.58 8.47 -1.57
C GLU A 200 -15.26 9.37 -0.38
N ARG A 201 -14.03 9.27 0.15
CA ARG A 201 -13.60 10.04 1.32
C ARG A 201 -12.09 10.27 1.31
N GLN A 202 -11.68 11.42 1.84
CA GLN A 202 -10.25 11.75 2.03
C GLN A 202 -10.05 12.26 3.45
N LEU A 203 -8.98 11.81 4.10
CA LEU A 203 -8.55 12.26 5.42
C LEU A 203 -7.13 12.80 5.34
N ALA A 204 -6.88 13.90 6.02
CA ALA A 204 -5.56 14.50 6.16
C ALA A 204 -4.96 14.07 7.50
N VAL A 205 -3.83 13.37 7.50
CA VAL A 205 -3.32 12.65 8.67
C VAL A 205 -1.89 13.08 9.00
N SER A 206 -1.52 13.00 10.27
CA SER A 206 -0.17 13.31 10.78
C SER A 206 0.21 14.80 10.74
N TYR A 207 -0.71 15.71 10.99
CA TYR A 207 -0.44 17.16 11.03
C TYR A 207 0.65 17.55 12.03
N PHE A 208 0.69 16.90 13.18
CA PHE A 208 1.60 17.22 14.28
C PHE A 208 2.88 16.37 14.28
N ARG A 209 3.30 15.92 13.10
CA ARG A 209 4.55 15.18 12.89
C ARG A 209 5.77 16.11 12.99
N VAL A 210 5.93 16.78 14.15
CA VAL A 210 7.00 17.70 14.49
C VAL A 210 7.67 17.20 15.76
N GLY A 211 9.00 17.03 15.76
CA GLY A 211 9.77 16.47 16.88
C GLY A 211 9.48 17.21 18.18
N TRP A 212 9.66 18.53 18.17
CA TRP A 212 9.40 19.36 19.35
C TRP A 212 8.01 19.17 19.95
N LEU A 213 6.95 19.08 19.13
CA LEU A 213 5.58 18.85 19.63
C LEU A 213 5.47 17.47 20.31
N LYS A 214 6.08 16.43 19.72
CA LYS A 214 6.04 15.07 20.25
C LYS A 214 6.82 14.90 21.56
N GLU A 215 7.82 15.76 21.78
CA GLU A 215 8.64 15.76 23.01
C GLU A 215 7.97 16.52 24.16
N HIS A 216 7.19 17.56 23.84
CA HIS A 216 6.68 18.50 24.88
C HIS A 216 5.17 18.36 25.15
N LEU A 217 4.41 17.72 24.25
CA LEU A 217 2.97 17.55 24.42
C LEU A 217 2.58 16.08 24.66
N PRO A 218 1.57 15.84 25.50
CA PRO A 218 1.06 14.49 25.73
C PRO A 218 0.59 13.85 24.42
N LEU A 219 0.94 12.59 24.22
CA LEU A 219 0.56 11.81 23.03
C LEU A 219 -0.95 11.85 22.77
N GLY A 220 -1.77 11.65 23.81
CA GLY A 220 -3.23 11.67 23.69
C GLY A 220 -3.79 13.00 23.19
N LEU A 221 -3.18 14.12 23.58
CA LEU A 221 -3.56 15.46 23.09
C LEU A 221 -3.27 15.59 21.60
N LEU A 222 -2.06 15.22 21.16
CA LEU A 222 -1.67 15.27 19.75
C LEU A 222 -2.55 14.38 18.87
N VAL A 223 -2.85 13.16 19.33
CA VAL A 223 -3.72 12.22 18.64
C VAL A 223 -5.17 12.74 18.59
N GLY A 224 -5.68 13.31 19.68
CA GLY A 224 -7.01 13.91 19.73
C GLY A 224 -7.18 15.08 18.76
N LEU A 225 -6.21 15.98 18.73
CA LEU A 225 -6.18 17.11 17.79
C LEU A 225 -6.08 16.62 16.34
N ASP A 226 -5.16 15.70 16.04
CA ASP A 226 -5.04 15.14 14.68
C ASP A 226 -6.34 14.48 14.25
N SER A 227 -6.96 13.70 15.12
CA SER A 227 -8.24 13.05 14.88
C SER A 227 -9.34 14.05 14.47
N ALA A 228 -9.40 15.22 15.13
CA ALA A 228 -10.32 16.29 14.75
C ALA A 228 -9.97 16.91 13.38
N PHE A 229 -8.68 17.13 13.12
CA PHE A 229 -8.21 17.73 11.88
C PHE A 229 -8.24 16.78 10.68
N GLN A 230 -8.33 15.46 10.86
CA GLN A 230 -8.36 14.50 9.75
C GLN A 230 -9.44 14.81 8.71
N TRP A 231 -10.60 15.32 9.14
CA TRP A 231 -11.72 15.65 8.25
C TRP A 231 -11.45 16.79 7.28
N THR A 232 -10.43 17.61 7.55
CA THR A 232 -9.99 18.65 6.62
C THR A 232 -9.54 18.08 5.28
N GLY A 233 -9.16 16.79 5.23
CA GLY A 233 -8.80 16.09 4.00
C GLY A 233 -9.88 16.14 2.91
N ALA A 234 -11.14 16.36 3.27
CA ALA A 234 -12.25 16.49 2.32
C ALA A 234 -12.10 17.72 1.39
N PHE A 235 -11.49 18.81 1.87
CA PHE A 235 -11.36 20.08 1.14
C PHE A 235 -9.92 20.61 1.08
N ALA A 236 -9.08 20.30 2.07
CA ALA A 236 -7.71 20.82 2.17
C ALA A 236 -6.72 19.73 2.63
N GLN A 237 -5.84 19.31 1.74
CA GLN A 237 -4.80 18.31 2.02
C GLN A 237 -3.46 19.02 2.24
N TYR A 238 -3.20 19.45 3.48
CA TYR A 238 -1.94 20.10 3.89
C TYR A 238 -1.17 19.29 4.95
N SER A 239 -1.65 18.10 5.31
CA SER A 239 -0.93 17.16 6.16
C SER A 239 0.18 16.43 5.42
N PRO A 240 1.18 15.88 6.11
CA PRO A 240 2.22 15.05 5.49
C PRO A 240 1.71 13.78 4.83
N SER A 241 0.61 13.22 5.33
CA SER A 241 0.00 12.00 4.83
C SER A 241 -1.48 12.22 4.50
N VAL A 242 -1.93 11.69 3.38
CA VAL A 242 -3.35 11.72 2.96
C VAL A 242 -3.85 10.31 2.76
N PHE A 243 -4.95 9.98 3.43
CA PHE A 243 -5.65 8.71 3.29
C PHE A 243 -6.89 8.90 2.41
N ILE A 244 -7.07 7.99 1.47
CA ILE A 244 -8.20 7.99 0.53
C ILE A 244 -8.96 6.67 0.66
N ARG A 245 -10.27 6.75 0.82
CA ARG A 245 -11.19 5.66 0.53
C ARG A 245 -11.69 5.82 -0.89
N ALA A 246 -11.44 4.83 -1.72
CA ALA A 246 -11.91 4.79 -3.10
C ALA A 246 -12.68 3.50 -3.37
N ARG A 247 -13.65 3.55 -4.28
CA ARG A 247 -14.42 2.42 -4.75
C ARG A 247 -13.97 2.03 -6.14
N ALA A 248 -13.72 0.75 -6.37
CA ALA A 248 -13.41 0.20 -7.68
C ALA A 248 -14.66 0.19 -8.58
N LEU A 249 -14.58 0.88 -9.73
CA LEU A 249 -15.67 0.99 -10.69
C LEU A 249 -15.49 -0.01 -11.86
N GLY A 250 -16.58 -0.29 -12.56
CA GLY A 250 -16.61 -1.15 -13.75
C GLY A 250 -16.66 -2.62 -13.42
N ALA A 251 -17.28 -3.37 -14.31
CA ALA A 251 -17.41 -4.82 -14.19
C ALA A 251 -16.04 -5.50 -14.25
N THR A 252 -15.79 -6.41 -13.34
CA THR A 252 -14.71 -7.39 -13.42
C THR A 252 -15.28 -8.72 -13.87
N GLN A 253 -14.52 -9.47 -14.67
CA GLN A 253 -14.93 -10.82 -15.02
C GLN A 253 -15.11 -11.65 -13.74
N ALA A 254 -16.12 -12.50 -13.74
CA ALA A 254 -16.33 -13.40 -12.60
C ALA A 254 -15.10 -14.28 -12.40
N VAL A 255 -14.62 -14.36 -11.16
CA VAL A 255 -13.52 -15.24 -10.78
C VAL A 255 -13.85 -16.67 -11.14
N GLN A 256 -12.98 -17.35 -11.89
CA GLN A 256 -13.14 -18.78 -12.15
C GLN A 256 -13.08 -19.54 -10.81
N ARG A 257 -14.09 -20.34 -10.54
CA ARG A 257 -14.14 -21.15 -9.32
C ARG A 257 -12.90 -22.03 -9.21
N GLY A 258 -12.25 -21.99 -8.04
CA GLY A 258 -11.05 -22.80 -7.75
C GLY A 258 -9.71 -22.15 -8.13
N SER A 259 -9.71 -20.98 -8.76
CA SER A 259 -8.48 -20.21 -9.01
C SER A 259 -8.35 -19.08 -7.99
N PHE A 260 -7.19 -18.97 -7.37
CA PHE A 260 -6.87 -17.89 -6.42
C PHE A 260 -5.70 -17.05 -6.95
N PHE A 261 -4.62 -17.72 -7.36
CA PHE A 261 -3.46 -17.09 -7.94
C PHE A 261 -3.54 -17.03 -9.47
N ALA A 262 -2.79 -16.09 -10.05
CA ALA A 262 -2.46 -16.05 -11.47
C ALA A 262 -0.94 -15.89 -11.62
N CYS A 263 -0.37 -16.52 -12.61
CA CYS A 263 1.06 -16.40 -12.91
C CYS A 263 1.41 -14.93 -13.22
N PRO A 264 2.36 -14.27 -12.53
CA PRO A 264 2.72 -12.88 -12.77
C PRO A 264 3.45 -12.65 -14.11
N VAL A 265 3.76 -13.73 -14.85
CA VAL A 265 4.42 -13.66 -16.17
C VAL A 265 3.43 -13.82 -17.33
N CYS A 266 2.52 -14.79 -17.26
CA CYS A 266 1.59 -15.10 -18.36
C CYS A 266 0.12 -15.08 -17.99
N GLU A 267 -0.20 -14.70 -16.74
CA GLU A 267 -1.55 -14.58 -16.18
C GLU A 267 -2.38 -15.89 -16.16
N ALA A 268 -1.77 -17.04 -16.51
CA ALA A 268 -2.45 -18.33 -16.42
C ALA A 268 -2.89 -18.60 -14.95
N PRO A 269 -4.14 -19.09 -14.75
CA PRO A 269 -4.65 -19.32 -13.41
C PRO A 269 -3.89 -20.44 -12.69
N LEU A 270 -3.67 -20.22 -11.38
CA LEU A 270 -3.01 -21.16 -10.48
C LEU A 270 -3.95 -21.41 -9.28
N ALA A 271 -3.93 -22.63 -8.75
CA ALA A 271 -4.72 -22.98 -7.57
C ALA A 271 -4.09 -22.39 -6.28
N GLU A 272 -4.89 -22.30 -5.21
CA GLU A 272 -4.37 -22.09 -3.86
C GLU A 272 -3.89 -23.45 -3.31
N SER A 273 -2.59 -23.68 -3.36
CA SER A 273 -1.98 -24.93 -2.91
C SER A 273 -0.78 -24.66 -2.02
N ALA A 274 -0.70 -25.31 -0.86
CA ALA A 274 0.42 -25.21 0.06
C ALA A 274 1.65 -26.02 -0.43
N SER A 275 1.98 -25.90 -1.71
CA SER A 275 3.15 -26.49 -2.34
C SER A 275 3.64 -25.61 -3.48
N SER A 276 4.89 -25.79 -3.90
CA SER A 276 5.43 -25.14 -5.08
C SER A 276 4.66 -25.59 -6.34
N GLN A 277 4.44 -24.67 -7.27
CA GLN A 277 3.61 -24.89 -8.45
C GLN A 277 4.35 -24.53 -9.73
N THR A 278 4.22 -25.39 -10.74
CA THR A 278 4.65 -25.06 -12.11
C THR A 278 3.49 -24.44 -12.86
N CYS A 279 3.71 -23.27 -13.45
CA CYS A 279 2.71 -22.59 -14.27
C CYS A 279 2.37 -23.41 -15.53
N PRO A 280 1.11 -23.75 -15.79
CA PRO A 280 0.73 -24.54 -16.96
C PRO A 280 0.88 -23.75 -18.27
N GLY A 281 0.94 -22.41 -18.22
CA GLY A 281 1.04 -21.57 -19.40
C GLY A 281 2.48 -21.27 -19.84
N CYS A 282 3.41 -21.07 -18.93
CA CYS A 282 4.77 -20.63 -19.27
C CYS A 282 5.88 -21.47 -18.64
N GLY A 283 5.55 -22.49 -17.82
CA GLY A 283 6.52 -23.38 -17.17
C GLY A 283 7.29 -22.78 -15.99
N ASN A 284 7.09 -21.52 -15.65
CA ASN A 284 7.73 -20.93 -14.48
C ASN A 284 7.31 -21.66 -13.19
N VAL A 285 8.27 -21.86 -12.30
CA VAL A 285 8.04 -22.48 -10.99
C VAL A 285 7.94 -21.40 -9.91
N TRP A 286 6.87 -21.46 -9.15
CA TRP A 286 6.60 -20.57 -8.03
C TRP A 286 6.72 -21.33 -6.73
N ASP A 287 7.60 -20.86 -5.85
CA ASP A 287 7.93 -21.56 -4.61
C ASP A 287 6.87 -21.30 -3.52
N TYR A 288 6.65 -22.34 -2.70
CA TYR A 288 5.98 -22.20 -1.41
C TYR A 288 6.89 -22.81 -0.33
N SER A 289 7.36 -21.97 0.56
CA SER A 289 8.22 -22.42 1.66
C SER A 289 8.04 -21.55 2.88
N GLU A 290 8.19 -22.12 4.07
CA GLU A 290 8.00 -21.42 5.35
C GLU A 290 6.64 -20.70 5.45
N GLY A 291 5.58 -21.23 4.80
CA GLY A 291 4.25 -20.65 4.80
C GLY A 291 4.08 -19.38 3.96
N ILE A 292 5.03 -19.11 3.05
CA ILE A 292 5.03 -17.94 2.16
C ILE A 292 5.02 -18.44 0.71
N TYR A 293 4.09 -17.90 -0.09
CA TYR A 293 4.09 -18.02 -1.56
C TYR A 293 5.07 -17.01 -2.13
N ASP A 294 6.02 -17.45 -2.96
CA ASP A 294 7.03 -16.58 -3.58
C ASP A 294 6.80 -16.49 -5.10
N PHE A 295 6.21 -15.36 -5.51
CA PHE A 295 5.93 -15.02 -6.90
C PHE A 295 6.87 -13.93 -7.44
N ARG A 296 7.99 -13.69 -6.79
CA ARG A 296 8.97 -12.72 -7.28
C ARG A 296 9.65 -13.25 -8.53
N ILE A 297 9.65 -12.44 -9.59
CA ILE A 297 10.36 -12.77 -10.82
C ILE A 297 11.85 -12.60 -10.55
N LYS A 298 12.58 -13.72 -10.51
CA LYS A 298 14.04 -13.71 -10.36
C LYS A 298 14.66 -13.13 -11.63
N PRO A 299 15.68 -12.25 -11.55
CA PRO A 299 16.45 -11.85 -12.72
C PRO A 299 16.95 -13.10 -13.43
N ALA A 300 16.97 -13.06 -14.76
CA ALA A 300 17.64 -14.12 -15.53
C ALA A 300 19.10 -14.19 -15.08
N ALA A 301 19.56 -15.40 -14.72
CA ALA A 301 20.93 -15.65 -14.28
C ALA A 301 21.94 -15.41 -15.40
#